data_d8d57662d4532681145fa3ef61282608
#
_entry.id   d8d57662d4532681145fa3ef61282608
#
_cell.length_a   1.000
_cell.length_b   1.000
_cell.length_c   1.000
_cell.angle_alpha   90.00
_cell.angle_beta   90.00
_cell.angle_gamma   90.00
#
_symmetry.space_group_name_H-M   'P 1'
#
loop_
_entity.id
_entity.type
_entity.pdbx_description
1 polymer ?
#
loop_
_entity_poly.entity_id
_entity_poly.type
_entity_poly.pdbx_seq_one_letter_code
_entity_poly.pdbx_strand_id
1 'polypeptide(L)'
;MAQNTTTGIATGATIDVQSRGILPQSALDNTLPLRKLLEELQGQENITLLFAEGTYHFYPDYATECLLCIPNHDEDALKRIAFALLACKNLTIKGENAHLLFHAELLPFYAERCENLTISGLTVDYAQPVYSEATIVSVDEKCMKLAIDPKQYPYQIINGRLFFPCGEKWNPLHRWLEMDEQRNAPVYATHDVCFGEEYGGLTPVCQEEQPGLVTLVLTREEQRFLSTSKAGNRLILRHHLRTHPCFYVSYCQQVHLTDVAVYHASGMAFIAEHTKDIVLERFQVKINPDHPRVFTAAADATHFVYCAGKLQIKHCLFENQLDDPVNIHGIYARIETVCGNDALIVRLVHDQHKGVCMGEKGQRLRVIDNQTMLGYHEAAIESIRALNKDLIEIKLCEPCAQMQAGHVIENLAYIPDVEISHCIFRNNRARGLLLTSAGKVLVEHNVFSVPGAAILIEGDANEWFESGAITDITVQNNLFDNCTYVADWGHAPIQVTPSAMRADGERRYHGKLAIQNNVFHCFDKRVLYARHIESIVFANNQILSTHAFAPIEGATFDLENVLQFTEENNR
;
A
#
# COMPACT_ATOMS: atom_id res chain seq x y z
N MET A 1 43.73 18.54 25.90
CA MET A 1 42.61 17.64 26.27
C MET A 1 41.45 18.50 26.68
N ALA A 2 40.54 18.77 25.77
CA ALA A 2 39.29 19.44 26.07
C ALA A 2 38.27 18.35 26.39
N GLN A 3 37.78 18.33 27.62
CA GLN A 3 36.67 17.47 28.03
C GLN A 3 35.42 18.03 27.35
N ASN A 4 34.92 17.34 26.31
CA ASN A 4 33.55 17.51 25.82
C ASN A 4 32.62 16.98 26.91
N THR A 5 32.09 17.85 27.72
CA THR A 5 30.90 17.58 28.53
C THR A 5 29.71 17.60 27.61
N THR A 6 29.35 16.48 27.02
CA THR A 6 28.01 16.24 26.50
C THR A 6 27.05 16.28 27.68
N THR A 7 26.40 17.39 27.89
CA THR A 7 25.24 17.48 28.79
C THR A 7 24.12 16.61 28.14
N GLY A 8 24.00 15.37 28.63
CA GLY A 8 22.96 14.46 28.19
C GLY A 8 21.59 15.10 28.38
N ILE A 9 20.70 14.91 27.40
CA ILE A 9 19.30 15.36 27.48
C ILE A 9 18.64 14.55 28.62
N ALA A 10 17.91 15.22 29.50
CA ALA A 10 17.27 14.56 30.64
C ALA A 10 16.18 13.59 30.15
N THR A 11 16.12 12.39 30.73
CA THR A 11 15.03 11.43 30.50
C THR A 11 13.67 12.08 30.82
N GLY A 12 12.69 11.95 29.93
CA GLY A 12 11.36 12.59 30.06
C GLY A 12 11.32 14.04 29.56
N ALA A 13 12.30 14.46 28.75
CA ALA A 13 12.37 15.83 28.26
C ALA A 13 11.40 16.07 27.07
N THR A 14 10.74 17.22 27.11
CA THR A 14 10.11 17.81 25.92
C THR A 14 11.10 18.80 25.30
N ILE A 15 11.40 18.60 24.03
CA ILE A 15 12.33 19.40 23.24
C ILE A 15 11.53 20.19 22.19
N ASP A 16 11.46 21.51 22.33
CA ASP A 16 11.07 22.36 21.23
C ASP A 16 12.17 22.33 20.17
N VAL A 17 11.84 21.79 18.98
CA VAL A 17 12.82 21.59 17.91
C VAL A 17 13.41 22.90 17.40
N GLN A 18 12.71 24.04 17.56
CA GLN A 18 13.25 25.36 17.21
C GLN A 18 14.50 25.71 18.04
N SER A 19 14.54 25.26 19.30
CA SER A 19 15.72 25.43 20.16
C SER A 19 16.97 24.69 19.65
N ARG A 20 16.76 23.80 18.68
CA ARG A 20 17.81 22.98 18.03
C ARG A 20 18.08 23.42 16.59
N GLY A 21 17.56 24.59 16.19
CA GLY A 21 17.75 25.14 14.84
C GLY A 21 16.88 24.52 13.76
N ILE A 22 15.84 23.75 14.12
CA ILE A 22 14.83 23.22 13.20
C ILE A 22 13.70 24.25 13.17
N LEU A 23 13.64 25.06 12.12
CA LEU A 23 12.83 26.28 12.07
C LEU A 23 11.68 26.18 11.06
N PRO A 24 10.46 26.58 11.44
CA PRO A 24 9.33 26.69 10.51
C PRO A 24 9.46 27.92 9.61
N GLN A 25 8.69 27.93 8.52
CA GLN A 25 8.54 29.09 7.60
C GLN A 25 9.85 29.63 7.02
N SER A 26 10.86 28.80 6.97
CA SER A 26 12.19 29.13 6.46
C SER A 26 12.43 28.23 5.25
N ALA A 27 12.92 28.79 4.14
CA ALA A 27 13.41 27.98 3.02
C ALA A 27 14.71 27.24 3.35
N LEU A 28 15.20 27.33 4.59
CA LEU A 28 16.39 26.65 5.06
C LEU A 28 16.13 25.16 5.20
N ASP A 29 17.16 24.39 4.89
CA ASP A 29 17.14 22.95 5.07
C ASP A 29 17.22 22.59 6.57
N ASN A 30 16.17 21.94 7.06
CA ASN A 30 16.09 21.44 8.43
C ASN A 30 16.71 20.03 8.61
N THR A 31 17.20 19.40 7.55
CA THR A 31 17.66 18.01 7.57
C THR A 31 18.90 17.84 8.46
N LEU A 32 19.91 18.70 8.31
CA LEU A 32 21.11 18.60 9.13
C LEU A 32 20.87 18.88 10.62
N PRO A 33 20.13 19.93 11.03
CA PRO A 33 19.77 20.11 12.44
C PRO A 33 18.97 18.93 13.01
N LEU A 34 18.00 18.39 12.24
CA LEU A 34 17.22 17.23 12.66
C LEU A 34 18.09 15.98 12.83
N ARG A 35 18.96 15.69 11.86
CA ARG A 35 19.90 14.57 11.95
C ARG A 35 20.76 14.64 13.20
N LYS A 36 21.35 15.81 13.49
CA LYS A 36 22.17 16.01 14.71
C LYS A 36 21.36 15.77 15.99
N LEU A 37 20.12 16.26 16.02
CA LEU A 37 19.23 16.04 17.15
C LEU A 37 18.95 14.54 17.35
N LEU A 38 18.59 13.82 16.28
CA LEU A 38 18.32 12.37 16.35
C LEU A 38 19.58 11.56 16.75
N GLU A 39 20.76 11.95 16.28
CA GLU A 39 22.04 11.35 16.71
C GLU A 39 22.31 11.57 18.22
N GLU A 40 22.00 12.76 18.75
CA GLU A 40 22.11 13.07 20.19
C GLU A 40 21.11 12.27 21.04
N LEU A 41 19.97 11.87 20.46
CA LEU A 41 18.92 11.10 21.15
C LEU A 41 19.17 9.59 21.18
N GLN A 42 20.17 9.09 20.49
CA GLN A 42 20.48 7.66 20.48
C GLN A 42 20.71 7.12 21.89
N GLY A 43 19.98 6.06 22.26
CA GLY A 43 20.01 5.44 23.58
C GLY A 43 19.29 6.23 24.69
N GLN A 44 18.61 7.32 24.36
CA GLN A 44 17.75 8.04 25.29
C GLN A 44 16.29 7.58 25.17
N GLU A 45 15.56 7.68 26.26
CA GLU A 45 14.18 7.22 26.37
C GLU A 45 13.27 8.32 26.90
N ASN A 46 11.95 8.18 26.62
CA ASN A 46 10.90 9.07 27.11
C ASN A 46 11.07 10.53 26.63
N ILE A 47 11.33 10.71 25.34
CA ILE A 47 11.55 12.02 24.71
C ILE A 47 10.31 12.44 23.93
N THR A 48 9.96 13.72 24.03
CA THR A 48 8.97 14.36 23.16
C THR A 48 9.64 15.44 22.31
N LEU A 49 9.56 15.32 21.00
CA LEU A 49 9.94 16.36 20.03
C LEU A 49 8.69 17.17 19.67
N LEU A 50 8.70 18.48 19.94
CA LEU A 50 7.59 19.38 19.69
C LEU A 50 7.90 20.25 18.47
N PHE A 51 7.09 20.12 17.43
CA PHE A 51 7.10 20.94 16.21
C PHE A 51 5.96 21.96 16.31
N ALA A 52 6.29 23.23 16.44
CA ALA A 52 5.31 24.31 16.42
C ALA A 52 4.65 24.45 15.03
N GLU A 53 3.59 25.23 14.96
CA GLU A 53 2.91 25.54 13.70
C GLU A 53 3.85 26.16 12.67
N GLY A 54 3.72 25.72 11.41
CA GLY A 54 4.45 26.26 10.25
C GLY A 54 5.00 25.18 9.34
N THR A 55 5.68 25.59 8.26
CA THR A 55 6.21 24.69 7.24
C THR A 55 7.70 24.47 7.44
N TYR A 56 8.08 23.22 7.57
CA TYR A 56 9.46 22.77 7.74
C TYR A 56 9.94 22.08 6.46
N HIS A 57 11.03 22.56 5.87
CA HIS A 57 11.60 22.03 4.63
C HIS A 57 12.73 21.04 4.92
N PHE A 58 12.72 19.90 4.21
CA PHE A 58 13.75 18.86 4.31
C PHE A 58 14.27 18.53 2.91
N TYR A 59 15.60 18.43 2.78
CA TYR A 59 16.30 18.17 1.53
C TYR A 59 17.23 16.95 1.67
N PRO A 60 17.59 16.28 0.55
CA PRO A 60 18.35 15.03 0.62
C PRO A 60 19.83 15.18 0.99
N ASP A 61 20.43 16.36 0.83
CA ASP A 61 21.89 16.53 0.91
C ASP A 61 22.51 16.13 2.24
N TYR A 62 21.80 16.38 3.34
CA TYR A 62 22.27 16.05 4.70
C TYR A 62 21.49 14.90 5.34
N ALA A 63 20.67 14.21 4.59
CA ALA A 63 19.88 13.10 5.08
C ALA A 63 20.73 11.91 5.52
N THR A 64 20.22 11.10 6.41
CA THR A 64 20.85 9.83 6.79
C THR A 64 20.72 8.84 5.63
N GLU A 65 21.77 8.10 5.31
CA GLU A 65 21.76 7.09 4.25
C GLU A 65 21.73 5.67 4.84
N CYS A 66 20.79 4.85 4.35
CA CYS A 66 20.70 3.43 4.68
C CYS A 66 20.41 2.61 3.41
N LEU A 67 21.08 1.47 3.29
CA LEU A 67 20.72 0.49 2.27
C LEU A 67 19.50 -0.28 2.75
N LEU A 68 18.37 -0.13 2.06
CA LEU A 68 17.09 -0.73 2.44
C LEU A 68 16.53 -1.59 1.31
N CYS A 69 16.01 -2.77 1.70
CA CYS A 69 15.13 -3.60 0.91
C CYS A 69 13.73 -3.43 1.49
N ILE A 70 12.95 -2.50 0.95
CA ILE A 70 11.60 -2.20 1.45
C ILE A 70 10.62 -3.13 0.73
N PRO A 71 9.86 -3.99 1.44
CA PRO A 71 8.92 -4.88 0.78
C PRO A 71 7.88 -4.11 -0.04
N ASN A 72 7.37 -4.73 -1.10
CA ASN A 72 6.36 -4.17 -1.99
C ASN A 72 6.73 -2.81 -2.63
N HIS A 73 8.05 -2.50 -2.71
CA HIS A 73 8.61 -1.38 -3.45
C HIS A 73 9.51 -1.86 -4.58
N ASP A 74 9.74 -0.99 -5.58
CA ASP A 74 10.35 -1.40 -6.85
C ASP A 74 11.89 -1.43 -6.84
N GLU A 75 12.55 -0.97 -5.77
CA GLU A 75 14.00 -0.78 -5.78
C GLU A 75 14.67 -1.02 -4.43
N ASP A 76 15.62 -1.98 -4.40
CA ASP A 76 16.59 -2.11 -3.31
C ASP A 76 17.68 -1.08 -3.54
N ALA A 77 17.80 -0.08 -2.69
CA ALA A 77 18.73 0.99 -2.92
C ALA A 77 19.20 1.65 -1.62
N LEU A 78 20.26 2.45 -1.76
CA LEU A 78 20.64 3.41 -0.75
C LEU A 78 19.57 4.49 -0.68
N LYS A 79 18.82 4.54 0.43
CA LYS A 79 17.77 5.52 0.67
C LYS A 79 18.29 6.66 1.53
N ARG A 80 17.90 7.89 1.17
CA ARG A 80 18.14 9.10 1.97
C ARG A 80 16.93 9.35 2.85
N ILE A 81 17.15 9.48 4.16
CA ILE A 81 16.12 9.47 5.19
C ILE A 81 16.20 10.76 6.00
N ALA A 82 15.07 11.45 6.16
CA ALA A 82 14.99 12.65 6.99
C ALA A 82 14.90 12.29 8.48
N PHE A 83 13.86 11.53 8.87
CA PHE A 83 13.66 11.08 10.25
C PHE A 83 14.11 9.62 10.37
N ALA A 84 15.40 9.40 10.65
CA ALA A 84 15.96 8.07 10.93
C ALA A 84 15.80 7.75 12.43
N LEU A 85 14.71 7.05 12.78
CA LEU A 85 14.34 6.69 14.15
C LEU A 85 14.82 5.26 14.43
N LEU A 86 16.02 5.12 15.00
CA LEU A 86 16.66 3.83 15.17
C LEU A 86 16.70 3.42 16.65
N ALA A 87 16.08 2.29 17.00
CA ALA A 87 16.03 1.72 18.34
C ALA A 87 15.55 2.71 19.43
N CYS A 88 14.63 3.61 19.07
CA CYS A 88 14.08 4.59 20.01
C CYS A 88 13.09 3.93 20.97
N LYS A 89 13.07 4.40 22.23
CA LYS A 89 12.11 3.94 23.23
C LYS A 89 11.31 5.11 23.79
N ASN A 90 9.97 4.94 23.81
CA ASN A 90 9.05 5.96 24.29
C ASN A 90 9.31 7.33 23.63
N LEU A 91 9.42 7.34 22.30
CA LEU A 91 9.61 8.57 21.52
C LEU A 91 8.27 9.09 21.06
N THR A 92 8.00 10.36 21.33
CA THR A 92 6.84 11.08 20.80
C THR A 92 7.31 12.20 19.87
N ILE A 93 6.80 12.22 18.64
CA ILE A 93 6.94 13.35 17.70
C ILE A 93 5.57 14.02 17.62
N LYS A 94 5.46 15.24 18.15
CA LYS A 94 4.21 15.98 18.23
C LYS A 94 4.29 17.26 17.42
N GLY A 95 3.37 17.42 16.47
CA GLY A 95 3.15 18.68 15.76
C GLY A 95 1.97 19.45 16.33
N GLU A 96 2.04 20.75 16.24
CA GLU A 96 0.95 21.69 16.47
C GLU A 96 0.62 22.36 15.14
N ASN A 97 -0.10 21.65 14.25
CA ASN A 97 -0.32 22.03 12.84
C ASN A 97 1.01 22.22 12.07
N ALA A 98 2.00 21.38 12.33
CA ALA A 98 3.28 21.42 11.64
C ALA A 98 3.16 20.77 10.26
N HIS A 99 3.61 21.46 9.23
CA HIS A 99 3.62 20.99 7.86
C HIS A 99 5.05 20.62 7.44
N LEU A 100 5.30 19.35 7.18
CA LEU A 100 6.60 18.83 6.76
C LEU A 100 6.63 18.72 5.24
N LEU A 101 7.45 19.54 4.59
CA LEU A 101 7.59 19.59 3.14
C LEU A 101 8.93 19.00 2.71
N PHE A 102 8.84 17.91 1.97
CA PHE A 102 10.01 17.18 1.48
C PHE A 102 10.36 17.55 0.04
N HIS A 103 11.66 17.60 -0.25
CA HIS A 103 12.18 17.95 -1.57
C HIS A 103 12.94 16.77 -2.19
N ALA A 104 12.72 16.56 -3.48
CA ALA A 104 13.34 15.49 -4.25
C ALA A 104 13.07 14.07 -3.68
N GLU A 105 13.92 13.10 -4.00
CA GLU A 105 13.81 11.71 -3.53
C GLU A 105 14.33 11.57 -2.09
N LEU A 106 13.43 11.63 -1.14
CA LEU A 106 13.71 11.54 0.29
C LEU A 106 12.65 10.66 0.96
N LEU A 107 13.07 9.72 1.79
CA LEU A 107 12.20 8.93 2.66
C LEU A 107 11.93 9.76 3.93
N PRO A 108 10.69 10.22 4.16
CA PRO A 108 10.38 11.07 5.30
C PRO A 108 10.67 10.42 6.64
N PHE A 109 10.11 9.23 6.89
CA PHE A 109 10.21 8.55 8.18
C PHE A 109 10.65 7.11 8.00
N TYR A 110 11.74 6.73 8.61
CA TYR A 110 12.17 5.36 8.82
C TYR A 110 12.29 5.08 10.31
N ALA A 111 11.49 4.14 10.82
CA ALA A 111 11.57 3.67 12.18
C ALA A 111 11.99 2.19 12.21
N GLU A 112 13.10 1.88 12.85
CA GLU A 112 13.60 0.51 13.00
C GLU A 112 13.79 0.16 14.47
N ARG A 113 13.23 -0.97 14.90
CA ARG A 113 13.37 -1.51 16.27
C ARG A 113 13.00 -0.52 17.37
N CYS A 114 12.01 0.33 17.09
CA CYS A 114 11.48 1.25 18.08
C CYS A 114 10.44 0.56 18.98
N GLU A 115 10.40 0.97 20.24
CA GLU A 115 9.39 0.55 21.22
C GLU A 115 8.60 1.77 21.68
N ASN A 116 7.25 1.70 21.58
CA ASN A 116 6.33 2.77 21.96
C ASN A 116 6.64 4.11 21.24
N LEU A 117 6.48 4.09 19.91
CA LEU A 117 6.64 5.26 19.05
C LEU A 117 5.28 5.93 18.82
N THR A 118 5.17 7.22 19.12
CA THR A 118 3.97 8.02 18.83
C THR A 118 4.32 9.18 17.89
N ILE A 119 3.55 9.35 16.81
CA ILE A 119 3.64 10.49 15.89
C ILE A 119 2.26 11.14 15.76
N SER A 120 2.17 12.46 15.98
CA SER A 120 0.87 13.14 15.99
C SER A 120 0.90 14.58 15.50
N GLY A 121 -0.25 15.06 14.97
CA GLY A 121 -0.49 16.47 14.66
C GLY A 121 0.37 17.04 13.53
N LEU A 122 0.76 16.19 12.56
CA LEU A 122 1.63 16.55 11.44
C LEU A 122 0.91 16.42 10.10
N THR A 123 1.31 17.26 9.16
CA THR A 123 1.00 17.02 7.74
C THR A 123 2.29 16.80 6.96
N VAL A 124 2.24 15.92 5.96
CA VAL A 124 3.39 15.56 5.12
C VAL A 124 3.03 15.79 3.65
N ASP A 125 3.89 16.51 2.94
CA ASP A 125 3.77 16.71 1.50
C ASP A 125 5.15 16.74 0.83
N TYR A 126 5.15 16.70 -0.50
CA TYR A 126 6.33 16.91 -1.33
C TYR A 126 6.16 18.15 -2.20
N ALA A 127 7.23 18.94 -2.31
CA ALA A 127 7.25 20.14 -3.14
C ALA A 127 6.99 19.82 -4.63
N GLN A 128 7.46 18.64 -5.09
CA GLN A 128 7.20 18.11 -6.42
C GLN A 128 6.59 16.71 -6.30
N PRO A 129 5.45 16.44 -6.94
CA PRO A 129 4.88 15.10 -6.95
C PRO A 129 5.71 14.16 -7.84
N VAL A 130 5.67 12.86 -7.52
CA VAL A 130 6.40 11.83 -8.27
C VAL A 130 5.89 11.62 -9.69
N TYR A 131 4.62 11.95 -9.96
CA TYR A 131 4.00 11.87 -11.29
C TYR A 131 3.52 13.25 -11.73
N SER A 132 3.34 13.39 -13.04
CA SER A 132 2.81 14.59 -13.64
C SER A 132 1.32 14.46 -13.94
N GLU A 133 0.65 15.58 -14.13
CA GLU A 133 -0.77 15.61 -14.48
C GLU A 133 -0.98 16.41 -15.77
N ALA A 134 -2.02 16.02 -16.50
CA ALA A 134 -2.47 16.74 -17.68
C ALA A 134 -4.00 16.84 -17.69
N THR A 135 -4.53 17.87 -18.33
CA THR A 135 -5.96 17.97 -18.65
C THR A 135 -6.18 17.58 -20.10
N ILE A 136 -7.18 16.75 -20.36
CA ILE A 136 -7.60 16.39 -21.71
C ILE A 136 -8.34 17.59 -22.31
N VAL A 137 -7.77 18.21 -23.35
CA VAL A 137 -8.37 19.35 -24.04
C VAL A 137 -9.37 18.90 -25.08
N SER A 138 -8.99 17.87 -25.85
CA SER A 138 -9.86 17.25 -26.85
C SER A 138 -9.42 15.82 -27.13
N VAL A 139 -10.39 15.02 -27.57
CA VAL A 139 -10.18 13.63 -28.01
C VAL A 139 -10.88 13.47 -29.36
N ASP A 140 -10.24 12.84 -30.31
CA ASP A 140 -10.82 12.36 -31.55
C ASP A 140 -10.50 10.86 -31.76
N GLU A 141 -10.80 10.32 -32.93
CA GLU A 141 -10.60 8.88 -33.21
C GLU A 141 -9.12 8.42 -33.15
N LYS A 142 -8.16 9.32 -33.28
CA LYS A 142 -6.73 8.99 -33.41
C LYS A 142 -5.83 9.76 -32.47
N CYS A 143 -6.31 10.87 -31.94
CA CYS A 143 -5.47 11.82 -31.22
C CYS A 143 -6.12 12.24 -29.90
N MET A 144 -5.29 12.53 -28.94
CA MET A 144 -5.66 13.20 -27.70
C MET A 144 -4.77 14.43 -27.54
N LYS A 145 -5.39 15.58 -27.24
CA LYS A 145 -4.66 16.80 -26.90
C LYS A 145 -4.65 17.01 -25.42
N LEU A 146 -3.47 17.25 -24.86
CA LEU A 146 -3.24 17.43 -23.43
C LEU A 146 -2.72 18.83 -23.13
N ALA A 147 -3.30 19.48 -22.14
CA ALA A 147 -2.70 20.64 -21.49
C ALA A 147 -1.87 20.18 -20.28
N ILE A 148 -0.56 20.45 -20.32
CA ILE A 148 0.39 20.17 -19.23
C ILE A 148 0.98 21.50 -18.79
N ASP A 149 0.89 21.86 -17.50
CA ASP A 149 1.56 23.07 -17.00
C ASP A 149 3.09 22.81 -16.91
N PRO A 150 3.92 23.39 -17.77
CA PRO A 150 5.36 23.13 -17.80
C PRO A 150 6.10 23.70 -16.59
N LYS A 151 5.49 24.57 -15.80
CA LYS A 151 6.08 25.10 -14.57
C LYS A 151 5.91 24.13 -13.42
N GLN A 152 4.73 23.50 -13.32
CA GLN A 152 4.41 22.53 -12.29
C GLN A 152 4.92 21.14 -12.67
N TYR A 153 4.79 20.76 -13.96
CA TYR A 153 5.17 19.46 -14.50
C TYR A 153 6.11 19.65 -15.70
N PRO A 154 7.40 19.92 -15.46
CA PRO A 154 8.38 20.04 -16.54
C PRO A 154 8.42 18.77 -17.39
N TYR A 155 8.49 18.91 -18.71
CA TYR A 155 8.59 17.79 -19.64
C TYR A 155 9.46 18.12 -20.85
N GLN A 156 9.86 17.07 -21.57
CA GLN A 156 10.55 17.16 -22.87
C GLN A 156 9.95 16.15 -23.83
N ILE A 157 9.96 16.48 -25.12
CA ILE A 157 9.64 15.52 -26.18
C ILE A 157 10.94 15.14 -26.88
N ILE A 158 11.36 13.88 -26.72
CA ILE A 158 12.58 13.33 -27.29
C ILE A 158 12.19 12.21 -28.27
N ASN A 159 12.53 12.36 -29.54
CA ASN A 159 12.20 11.42 -30.61
C ASN A 159 10.69 11.06 -30.64
N GLY A 160 9.82 12.06 -30.42
CA GLY A 160 8.37 11.87 -30.43
C GLY A 160 7.81 11.19 -29.17
N ARG A 161 8.60 11.03 -28.11
CA ARG A 161 8.16 10.46 -26.84
C ARG A 161 8.20 11.52 -25.74
N LEU A 162 7.23 11.46 -24.83
CA LEU A 162 7.13 12.36 -23.69
C LEU A 162 7.98 11.86 -22.52
N PHE A 163 8.86 12.72 -22.00
CA PHE A 163 9.75 12.45 -20.88
C PHE A 163 9.53 13.46 -19.75
N PHE A 164 9.73 13.02 -18.52
CA PHE A 164 9.61 13.81 -17.31
C PHE A 164 10.88 13.68 -16.45
N PRO A 165 11.22 14.69 -15.65
CA PRO A 165 12.39 14.63 -14.77
C PRO A 165 12.20 13.62 -13.65
N CYS A 166 13.28 12.91 -13.33
CA CYS A 166 13.37 11.95 -12.22
C CYS A 166 14.78 12.08 -11.62
N GLY A 167 14.93 12.89 -10.57
CA GLY A 167 16.25 13.30 -10.08
C GLY A 167 17.06 13.97 -11.19
N GLU A 168 18.25 13.41 -11.48
CA GLU A 168 19.13 13.89 -12.57
C GLU A 168 18.81 13.29 -13.96
N LYS A 169 17.82 12.37 -14.03
CA LYS A 169 17.46 11.65 -15.25
C LYS A 169 16.13 12.15 -15.82
N TRP A 170 15.85 11.75 -17.05
CA TRP A 170 14.58 11.95 -17.72
C TRP A 170 13.97 10.59 -18.05
N ASN A 171 12.82 10.30 -17.48
CA ASN A 171 12.11 9.04 -17.67
C ASN A 171 10.99 9.20 -18.70
N PRO A 172 10.79 8.22 -19.59
CA PRO A 172 9.66 8.24 -20.52
C PRO A 172 8.34 8.04 -19.80
N LEU A 173 7.26 8.59 -20.33
CA LEU A 173 5.92 8.21 -19.96
C LEU A 173 5.73 6.71 -20.24
N HIS A 174 5.34 5.94 -19.20
CA HIS A 174 5.11 4.51 -19.34
C HIS A 174 3.68 4.07 -18.98
N ARG A 175 2.92 4.91 -18.28
CA ARG A 175 1.50 4.65 -17.97
C ARG A 175 0.73 5.94 -17.80
N TRP A 176 -0.57 5.87 -18.01
CA TRP A 176 -1.49 6.88 -17.47
C TRP A 176 -2.75 6.24 -16.88
N LEU A 177 -3.40 7.01 -16.01
CA LEU A 177 -4.74 6.73 -15.48
C LEU A 177 -5.61 7.98 -15.71
N GLU A 178 -6.83 7.77 -16.20
CA GLU A 178 -7.79 8.85 -16.41
C GLU A 178 -8.70 9.02 -15.20
N MET A 179 -8.81 10.26 -14.74
CA MET A 179 -9.63 10.70 -13.61
C MET A 179 -10.77 11.57 -14.12
N ASP A 180 -11.98 11.27 -13.68
CA ASP A 180 -13.19 12.04 -13.97
C ASP A 180 -13.12 13.42 -13.29
N GLU A 181 -13.32 14.50 -14.06
CA GLU A 181 -13.21 15.88 -13.58
C GLU A 181 -14.19 16.19 -12.43
N GLN A 182 -15.41 15.68 -12.50
CA GLN A 182 -16.47 16.02 -11.54
C GLN A 182 -16.39 15.19 -10.26
N ARG A 183 -16.02 13.91 -10.39
CA ARG A 183 -15.95 12.98 -9.26
C ARG A 183 -14.60 12.97 -8.57
N ASN A 184 -13.55 13.45 -9.24
CA ASN A 184 -12.15 13.29 -8.84
C ASN A 184 -11.82 11.83 -8.48
N ALA A 185 -12.25 10.91 -9.33
CA ALA A 185 -12.12 9.46 -9.17
C ALA A 185 -11.80 8.84 -10.53
N PRO A 186 -11.26 7.62 -10.60
CA PRO A 186 -11.09 6.91 -11.87
C PRO A 186 -12.38 6.89 -12.69
N VAL A 187 -12.25 7.06 -14.00
CA VAL A 187 -13.39 7.02 -14.93
C VAL A 187 -14.05 5.65 -14.90
N TYR A 188 -15.37 5.59 -15.03
CA TYR A 188 -16.10 4.34 -15.17
C TYR A 188 -15.53 3.49 -16.32
N ALA A 189 -15.29 2.20 -16.04
CA ALA A 189 -14.69 1.24 -16.98
C ALA A 189 -13.32 1.68 -17.55
N THR A 190 -12.57 2.51 -16.84
CA THR A 190 -11.20 2.87 -17.22
C THR A 190 -10.25 1.68 -17.09
N HIS A 191 -9.12 1.79 -17.77
CA HIS A 191 -7.99 0.86 -17.65
C HIS A 191 -6.70 1.66 -17.40
N ASP A 192 -5.72 1.03 -16.78
CA ASP A 192 -4.35 1.54 -16.85
C ASP A 192 -3.85 1.41 -18.28
N VAL A 193 -3.52 2.52 -18.91
CA VAL A 193 -2.90 2.51 -20.22
C VAL A 193 -1.39 2.45 -20.05
N CYS A 194 -0.79 1.35 -20.49
CA CYS A 194 0.65 1.08 -20.34
C CYS A 194 1.37 1.19 -21.67
N PHE A 195 2.60 1.73 -21.66
CA PHE A 195 3.45 1.97 -22.82
C PHE A 195 4.82 1.32 -22.66
N GLY A 196 5.46 1.00 -23.80
CA GLY A 196 6.80 0.43 -23.84
C GLY A 196 6.82 -1.05 -24.17
N GLU A 197 8.01 -1.60 -24.40
CA GLU A 197 8.20 -2.99 -24.86
C GLU A 197 7.66 -4.01 -23.86
N GLU A 198 7.77 -3.74 -22.57
CA GLU A 198 7.23 -4.59 -21.50
C GLU A 198 5.71 -4.78 -21.56
N TYR A 199 5.02 -3.83 -22.22
CA TYR A 199 3.56 -3.81 -22.31
C TYR A 199 3.03 -3.94 -23.75
N GLY A 200 3.77 -4.64 -24.61
CA GLY A 200 3.34 -4.89 -25.98
C GLY A 200 3.82 -3.84 -26.99
N GLY A 201 4.78 -2.98 -26.61
CA GLY A 201 5.44 -2.06 -27.54
C GLY A 201 4.64 -0.81 -27.91
N LEU A 202 3.48 -0.59 -27.31
CA LEU A 202 2.65 0.60 -27.55
C LEU A 202 3.39 1.86 -27.09
N THR A 203 3.49 2.87 -27.95
CA THR A 203 4.11 4.15 -27.62
C THR A 203 3.48 5.26 -28.46
N PRO A 204 2.74 6.20 -27.84
CA PRO A 204 2.14 7.30 -28.57
C PRO A 204 3.21 8.23 -29.16
N VAL A 205 2.94 8.78 -30.33
CA VAL A 205 3.79 9.81 -30.93
C VAL A 205 3.30 11.16 -30.42
N CYS A 206 4.20 11.86 -29.72
CA CYS A 206 3.91 13.15 -29.10
C CYS A 206 4.48 14.30 -29.92
N GLN A 207 3.70 15.37 -30.07
CA GLN A 207 4.09 16.63 -30.70
C GLN A 207 3.61 17.81 -29.87
N GLU A 208 4.47 18.77 -29.62
CA GLU A 208 4.09 20.01 -28.95
C GLU A 208 3.62 21.02 -30.01
N GLU A 209 2.38 21.49 -29.87
CA GLU A 209 1.80 22.52 -30.74
C GLU A 209 2.22 23.93 -30.29
N GLN A 210 2.25 24.14 -28.99
CA GLN A 210 2.73 25.33 -28.29
C GLN A 210 3.10 24.94 -26.86
N PRO A 211 3.91 25.76 -26.17
CA PRO A 211 4.32 25.42 -24.78
C PRO A 211 3.13 25.02 -23.90
N GLY A 212 3.16 23.79 -23.37
CA GLY A 212 2.12 23.23 -22.53
C GLY A 212 0.94 22.57 -23.26
N LEU A 213 0.90 22.59 -24.60
CA LEU A 213 -0.13 21.89 -25.38
C LEU A 213 0.50 20.76 -26.21
N VAL A 214 0.27 19.53 -25.81
CA VAL A 214 0.87 18.33 -26.41
C VAL A 214 -0.22 17.50 -27.09
N THR A 215 -0.01 17.16 -28.36
CA THR A 215 -0.84 16.20 -29.10
C THR A 215 -0.19 14.83 -29.06
N LEU A 216 -0.96 13.83 -28.59
CA LEU A 216 -0.60 12.42 -28.64
C LEU A 216 -1.36 11.77 -29.79
N VAL A 217 -0.62 11.19 -30.73
CA VAL A 217 -1.17 10.37 -31.83
C VAL A 217 -1.03 8.92 -31.43
N LEU A 218 -2.16 8.23 -31.29
CA LEU A 218 -2.21 6.85 -30.82
C LEU A 218 -2.20 5.88 -32.03
N THR A 219 -1.56 4.73 -31.83
CA THR A 219 -1.62 3.64 -32.81
C THR A 219 -3.04 3.06 -32.88
N ARG A 220 -3.32 2.27 -33.91
CA ARG A 220 -4.65 1.65 -34.08
C ARG A 220 -5.08 0.80 -32.88
N GLU A 221 -4.15 0.16 -32.21
CA GLU A 221 -4.42 -0.67 -31.01
C GLU A 221 -4.69 0.17 -29.77
N GLU A 222 -4.05 1.33 -29.66
CA GLU A 222 -4.24 2.28 -28.54
C GLU A 222 -5.53 3.09 -28.68
N GLN A 223 -6.06 3.25 -29.90
CA GLN A 223 -7.29 4.02 -30.15
C GLN A 223 -8.51 3.51 -29.37
N ARG A 224 -8.51 2.23 -28.96
CA ARG A 224 -9.54 1.69 -28.08
C ARG A 224 -9.69 2.45 -26.76
N PHE A 225 -8.61 3.01 -26.24
CA PHE A 225 -8.62 3.78 -25.00
C PHE A 225 -9.25 5.17 -25.15
N LEU A 226 -9.28 5.71 -26.38
CA LEU A 226 -9.89 7.00 -26.65
C LEU A 226 -11.42 6.97 -26.56
N SER A 227 -12.05 5.80 -26.73
CA SER A 227 -13.51 5.67 -26.78
C SER A 227 -14.20 6.03 -25.46
N THR A 228 -13.49 5.95 -24.33
CA THR A 228 -14.00 6.28 -23.00
C THR A 228 -13.48 7.62 -22.48
N SER A 229 -12.45 8.18 -23.11
CA SER A 229 -11.82 9.42 -22.70
C SER A 229 -12.67 10.65 -23.04
N LYS A 230 -12.65 11.66 -22.15
CA LYS A 230 -13.45 12.89 -22.32
C LYS A 230 -12.62 14.14 -22.09
N ALA A 231 -12.90 15.18 -22.88
CA ALA A 231 -12.37 16.52 -22.61
C ALA A 231 -12.83 17.00 -21.22
N GLY A 232 -11.93 17.65 -20.49
CA GLY A 232 -12.09 18.08 -19.11
C GLY A 232 -11.50 17.09 -18.10
N ASN A 233 -11.49 15.78 -18.40
CA ASN A 233 -10.87 14.80 -17.52
C ASN A 233 -9.36 15.03 -17.34
N ARG A 234 -8.83 14.53 -16.23
CA ARG A 234 -7.40 14.64 -15.90
C ARG A 234 -6.70 13.31 -16.11
N LEU A 235 -5.46 13.37 -16.61
CA LEU A 235 -4.59 12.20 -16.68
C LEU A 235 -3.51 12.30 -15.61
N ILE A 236 -3.28 11.21 -14.92
CA ILE A 236 -2.07 11.00 -14.10
C ILE A 236 -1.04 10.33 -15.00
N LEU A 237 0.04 11.05 -15.31
CA LEU A 237 1.11 10.62 -16.20
C LEU A 237 2.22 9.96 -15.38
N ARG A 238 2.27 8.64 -15.40
CA ARG A 238 3.22 7.85 -14.58
C ARG A 238 4.51 7.64 -15.36
N HIS A 239 5.62 8.10 -14.79
CA HIS A 239 6.96 8.08 -15.40
C HIS A 239 8.05 7.69 -14.39
N HIS A 240 7.67 7.29 -13.20
CA HIS A 240 8.59 6.88 -12.13
C HIS A 240 8.14 5.56 -11.51
N LEU A 241 9.06 4.90 -10.80
CA LEU A 241 8.80 3.74 -9.96
C LEU A 241 8.35 4.18 -8.56
N ARG A 242 7.76 3.28 -7.78
CA ARG A 242 7.42 3.49 -6.36
C ARG A 242 8.63 3.17 -5.49
N THR A 243 9.47 4.16 -5.23
CA THR A 243 10.79 3.96 -4.61
C THR A 243 10.85 4.30 -3.12
N HIS A 244 10.05 5.26 -2.66
CA HIS A 244 10.11 5.78 -1.30
C HIS A 244 8.71 5.85 -0.68
N PRO A 245 8.41 5.05 0.38
CA PRO A 245 7.23 5.29 1.20
C PRO A 245 7.37 6.59 2.01
N CYS A 246 6.26 7.11 2.53
CA CYS A 246 6.30 8.24 3.46
C CYS A 246 6.71 7.78 4.86
N PHE A 247 6.08 6.73 5.37
CA PHE A 247 6.44 6.08 6.64
C PHE A 247 6.83 4.64 6.36
N TYR A 248 8.07 4.27 6.70
CA TYR A 248 8.52 2.88 6.75
C TYR A 248 8.86 2.50 8.19
N VAL A 249 8.14 1.50 8.71
CA VAL A 249 8.25 1.03 10.09
C VAL A 249 8.62 -0.46 10.08
N SER A 250 9.78 -0.80 10.63
CA SER A 250 10.35 -2.15 10.56
C SER A 250 10.78 -2.64 11.93
N TYR A 251 10.38 -3.86 12.30
CA TYR A 251 10.70 -4.50 13.59
C TYR A 251 10.35 -3.68 14.83
N CYS A 252 9.35 -2.81 14.75
CA CYS A 252 8.90 -1.98 15.87
C CYS A 252 7.82 -2.66 16.69
N GLN A 253 7.59 -2.11 17.88
CA GLN A 253 6.50 -2.53 18.77
C GLN A 253 5.79 -1.31 19.33
N GLN A 254 4.43 -1.34 19.37
CA GLN A 254 3.57 -0.26 19.86
C GLN A 254 3.81 1.05 19.07
N VAL A 255 3.35 1.05 17.83
CA VAL A 255 3.44 2.22 16.94
C VAL A 255 2.08 2.88 16.85
N HIS A 256 2.00 4.17 17.16
CA HIS A 256 0.78 4.94 17.14
C HIS A 256 0.93 6.21 16.32
N LEU A 257 0.17 6.33 15.22
CA LEU A 257 0.02 7.56 14.45
C LEU A 257 -1.39 8.10 14.65
N THR A 258 -1.48 9.37 15.10
CA THR A 258 -2.79 10.01 15.33
C THR A 258 -2.80 11.44 14.79
N ASP A 259 -3.89 11.85 14.14
CA ASP A 259 -4.03 13.19 13.55
C ASP A 259 -2.87 13.55 12.59
N VAL A 260 -2.49 12.59 11.74
CA VAL A 260 -1.46 12.76 10.71
C VAL A 260 -2.12 12.75 9.33
N ALA A 261 -1.78 13.71 8.48
CA ALA A 261 -2.24 13.72 7.10
C ALA A 261 -1.05 13.64 6.12
N VAL A 262 -1.14 12.73 5.15
CA VAL A 262 -0.21 12.59 4.03
C VAL A 262 -0.90 13.12 2.78
N TYR A 263 -0.37 14.18 2.20
CA TYR A 263 -0.89 14.76 0.96
C TYR A 263 -0.21 14.18 -0.27
N HIS A 264 1.04 13.71 -0.12
CA HIS A 264 1.75 13.01 -1.18
C HIS A 264 2.78 12.03 -0.62
N ALA A 265 2.97 10.90 -1.34
CA ALA A 265 4.05 9.95 -1.13
C ALA A 265 4.53 9.39 -2.48
N SER A 266 5.85 9.25 -2.65
CA SER A 266 6.46 8.70 -3.88
C SER A 266 6.33 7.18 -4.01
N GLY A 267 5.84 6.52 -2.99
CA GLY A 267 5.45 5.12 -2.90
C GLY A 267 4.19 5.00 -2.09
N MET A 268 4.17 4.10 -1.11
CA MET A 268 3.08 3.96 -0.14
C MET A 268 3.11 5.11 0.88
N ALA A 269 1.94 5.50 1.41
CA ALA A 269 1.95 6.52 2.46
C ALA A 269 2.43 5.93 3.81
N PHE A 270 2.08 4.69 4.12
CA PHE A 270 2.55 3.98 5.31
C PHE A 270 2.82 2.52 4.96
N ILE A 271 3.98 1.99 5.33
CA ILE A 271 4.27 0.56 5.30
C ILE A 271 4.90 0.11 6.61
N ALA A 272 4.37 -0.98 7.18
CA ALA A 272 4.93 -1.66 8.33
C ALA A 272 5.36 -3.09 7.98
N GLU A 273 6.53 -3.46 8.44
CA GLU A 273 7.11 -4.79 8.28
C GLU A 273 7.55 -5.34 9.64
N HIS A 274 7.27 -6.63 9.94
CA HIS A 274 7.66 -7.29 11.20
C HIS A 274 7.34 -6.49 12.45
N THR A 275 6.29 -5.68 12.40
CA THR A 275 5.93 -4.73 13.47
C THR A 275 4.72 -5.23 14.24
N LYS A 276 4.71 -5.01 15.55
CA LYS A 276 3.68 -5.49 16.45
C LYS A 276 2.92 -4.34 17.10
N ASP A 277 1.59 -4.50 17.23
CA ASP A 277 0.69 -3.55 17.89
C ASP A 277 0.73 -2.16 17.26
N ILE A 278 -0.04 -1.97 16.19
CA ILE A 278 -0.07 -0.74 15.39
C ILE A 278 -1.45 -0.09 15.52
N VAL A 279 -1.48 1.21 15.76
CA VAL A 279 -2.70 2.02 15.77
C VAL A 279 -2.54 3.19 14.80
N LEU A 280 -3.42 3.26 13.80
CA LEU A 280 -3.62 4.43 12.95
C LEU A 280 -4.97 5.04 13.31
N GLU A 281 -4.97 6.20 13.94
CA GLU A 281 -6.19 6.90 14.35
C GLU A 281 -6.25 8.29 13.75
N ARG A 282 -7.31 8.59 12.99
CA ARG A 282 -7.41 9.84 12.19
C ARG A 282 -6.17 10.08 11.31
N PHE A 283 -5.56 8.98 10.85
CA PHE A 283 -4.52 9.00 9.83
C PHE A 283 -5.20 9.20 8.48
N GLN A 284 -4.75 10.18 7.70
CA GLN A 284 -5.41 10.57 6.46
C GLN A 284 -4.41 10.55 5.30
N VAL A 285 -4.78 9.89 4.23
CA VAL A 285 -4.12 10.04 2.91
C VAL A 285 -5.14 10.73 2.03
N LYS A 286 -4.93 12.02 1.78
CA LYS A 286 -5.95 12.88 1.17
C LYS A 286 -5.35 13.97 0.30
N ILE A 287 -6.16 14.51 -0.60
CA ILE A 287 -5.78 15.64 -1.44
C ILE A 287 -5.44 16.86 -0.57
N ASN A 288 -4.33 17.52 -0.91
CA ASN A 288 -3.97 18.80 -0.28
C ASN A 288 -4.98 19.89 -0.71
N PRO A 289 -5.72 20.52 0.21
CA PRO A 289 -6.70 21.53 -0.14
C PRO A 289 -6.10 22.80 -0.76
N ASP A 290 -4.85 23.13 -0.41
CA ASP A 290 -4.16 24.33 -0.88
C ASP A 290 -3.47 24.13 -2.24
N HIS A 291 -3.14 22.87 -2.57
CA HIS A 291 -2.49 22.47 -3.82
C HIS A 291 -3.18 21.24 -4.39
N PRO A 292 -4.40 21.38 -4.95
CA PRO A 292 -5.22 20.25 -5.36
C PRO A 292 -4.57 19.52 -6.56
N ARG A 293 -4.11 18.30 -6.29
CA ARG A 293 -3.72 17.29 -7.27
C ARG A 293 -4.86 16.28 -7.41
N VAL A 294 -4.85 15.44 -8.43
CA VAL A 294 -5.85 14.38 -8.56
C VAL A 294 -5.40 13.05 -7.96
N PHE A 295 -4.20 12.98 -7.40
CA PHE A 295 -3.69 11.80 -6.70
C PHE A 295 -2.89 12.19 -5.44
N THR A 296 -2.75 11.24 -4.52
CA THR A 296 -2.04 11.37 -3.25
C THR A 296 -0.77 10.50 -3.21
N ALA A 297 -0.86 9.24 -2.81
CA ALA A 297 0.26 8.32 -2.82
C ALA A 297 0.39 7.60 -4.18
N ALA A 298 1.62 7.28 -4.60
CA ALA A 298 1.90 6.58 -5.85
C ALA A 298 1.57 5.08 -5.80
N ALA A 299 1.35 4.54 -4.61
CA ALA A 299 0.94 3.17 -4.31
C ALA A 299 -0.11 3.18 -3.20
N ASP A 300 -0.12 2.17 -2.31
CA ASP A 300 -1.11 2.02 -1.26
C ASP A 300 -1.11 3.18 -0.26
N ALA A 301 -2.27 3.43 0.36
CA ALA A 301 -2.30 4.31 1.51
C ALA A 301 -1.62 3.65 2.72
N THR A 302 -1.95 2.39 3.00
CA THR A 302 -1.33 1.63 4.10
C THR A 302 -1.08 0.17 3.71
N HIS A 303 0.06 -0.36 4.15
CA HIS A 303 0.49 -1.72 3.82
C HIS A 303 1.16 -2.39 5.03
N PHE A 304 0.82 -3.65 5.31
CA PHE A 304 1.27 -4.37 6.50
C PHE A 304 1.77 -5.77 6.12
N VAL A 305 3.09 -5.94 6.16
CA VAL A 305 3.77 -7.20 5.81
C VAL A 305 4.31 -7.85 7.08
N TYR A 306 3.97 -9.11 7.33
CA TYR A 306 4.44 -9.82 8.53
C TYR A 306 4.24 -9.03 9.83
N CYS A 307 3.11 -8.36 9.98
CA CYS A 307 2.75 -7.70 11.24
C CYS A 307 2.12 -8.68 12.22
N ALA A 308 2.13 -8.35 13.52
CA ALA A 308 1.61 -9.18 14.59
C ALA A 308 0.87 -8.35 15.66
N GLY A 309 0.26 -9.03 16.63
CA GLY A 309 -0.49 -8.40 17.70
C GLY A 309 -1.78 -7.76 17.21
N LYS A 310 -2.10 -6.55 17.65
CA LYS A 310 -3.32 -5.84 17.27
C LYS A 310 -3.03 -4.74 16.23
N LEU A 311 -3.71 -4.81 15.10
CA LEU A 311 -3.70 -3.77 14.07
C LEU A 311 -5.03 -3.03 14.08
N GLN A 312 -5.02 -1.73 14.36
CA GLN A 312 -6.21 -0.90 14.45
C GLN A 312 -6.12 0.29 13.49
N ILE A 313 -7.13 0.42 12.62
CA ILE A 313 -7.27 1.55 11.68
C ILE A 313 -8.63 2.19 11.96
N LYS A 314 -8.62 3.39 12.55
CA LYS A 314 -9.85 4.00 13.09
C LYS A 314 -9.99 5.46 12.68
N HIS A 315 -11.21 5.85 12.28
CA HIS A 315 -11.53 7.23 11.90
C HIS A 315 -10.61 7.81 10.80
N CYS A 316 -10.12 6.95 9.91
CA CYS A 316 -9.18 7.30 8.84
C CYS A 316 -9.91 7.72 7.56
N LEU A 317 -9.21 8.52 6.73
CA LEU A 317 -9.64 8.84 5.37
C LEU A 317 -8.53 8.48 4.39
N PHE A 318 -8.84 7.60 3.43
CA PHE A 318 -7.91 7.26 2.35
C PHE A 318 -8.59 7.53 1.01
N GLU A 319 -8.03 8.47 0.26
CA GLU A 319 -8.57 8.89 -1.03
C GLU A 319 -7.48 9.19 -2.06
N ASN A 320 -7.78 8.91 -3.32
CA ASN A 320 -6.96 9.28 -4.47
C ASN A 320 -5.53 8.70 -4.50
N GLN A 321 -5.19 7.71 -3.67
CA GLN A 321 -3.95 6.96 -3.82
C GLN A 321 -4.04 6.00 -5.03
N LEU A 322 -2.89 5.70 -5.63
CA LEU A 322 -2.84 4.96 -6.89
C LEU A 322 -2.71 3.43 -6.72
N ASP A 323 -3.12 2.94 -5.56
CA ASP A 323 -3.36 1.52 -5.29
C ASP A 323 -4.35 1.39 -4.12
N ASP A 324 -4.23 0.36 -3.29
CA ASP A 324 -5.21 0.00 -2.28
C ASP A 324 -5.15 0.91 -1.02
N PRO A 325 -6.27 1.19 -0.36
CA PRO A 325 -6.27 1.86 0.95
C PRO A 325 -5.57 1.06 2.04
N VAL A 326 -5.77 -0.25 2.09
CA VAL A 326 -5.20 -1.14 3.10
C VAL A 326 -4.85 -2.47 2.46
N ASN A 327 -3.62 -2.93 2.62
CA ASN A 327 -3.20 -4.30 2.31
C ASN A 327 -2.53 -4.93 3.55
N ILE A 328 -2.97 -6.14 3.94
CA ILE A 328 -2.46 -6.87 5.11
C ILE A 328 -2.16 -8.30 4.68
N HIS A 329 -0.90 -8.71 4.75
CA HIS A 329 -0.51 -10.07 4.35
C HIS A 329 0.79 -10.55 5.00
N GLY A 330 0.99 -11.86 4.99
CA GLY A 330 2.29 -12.50 5.15
C GLY A 330 2.94 -12.76 3.78
N ILE A 331 4.02 -13.54 3.76
CA ILE A 331 4.73 -13.90 2.52
C ILE A 331 4.80 -15.43 2.41
N TYR A 332 4.52 -15.94 1.22
CA TYR A 332 4.87 -17.31 0.85
C TYR A 332 6.28 -17.36 0.28
N ALA A 333 7.13 -18.28 0.79
CA ALA A 333 8.36 -18.65 0.13
C ALA A 333 8.22 -20.03 -0.50
N ARG A 334 8.62 -20.18 -1.77
CA ARG A 334 8.53 -21.44 -2.51
C ARG A 334 9.67 -22.37 -2.17
N ILE A 335 9.39 -23.63 -1.89
CA ILE A 335 10.40 -24.66 -1.70
C ILE A 335 11.07 -24.94 -3.05
N GLU A 336 12.36 -24.64 -3.16
CA GLU A 336 13.20 -24.93 -4.32
C GLU A 336 13.82 -26.32 -4.21
N THR A 337 14.32 -26.68 -3.02
CA THR A 337 15.00 -27.95 -2.77
C THR A 337 14.66 -28.47 -1.39
N VAL A 338 14.33 -29.74 -1.32
CA VAL A 338 14.19 -30.48 -0.06
C VAL A 338 15.52 -31.22 0.21
N CYS A 339 16.13 -30.90 1.36
CA CYS A 339 17.43 -31.46 1.79
C CYS A 339 17.23 -32.49 2.91
N GLY A 340 16.67 -33.64 2.60
CA GLY A 340 16.24 -34.61 3.61
C GLY A 340 14.82 -34.36 4.11
N ASN A 341 14.49 -34.81 5.34
CA ASN A 341 13.14 -34.69 5.89
C ASN A 341 12.95 -33.46 6.78
N ASP A 342 14.00 -32.73 7.10
CA ASP A 342 14.02 -31.65 8.08
C ASP A 342 14.69 -30.36 7.59
N ALA A 343 15.23 -30.35 6.37
CA ALA A 343 15.91 -29.19 5.82
C ALA A 343 15.44 -28.87 4.40
N LEU A 344 15.38 -27.58 4.08
CA LEU A 344 14.90 -27.08 2.80
C LEU A 344 15.60 -25.77 2.42
N ILE A 345 15.65 -25.53 1.11
CA ILE A 345 16.02 -24.23 0.55
C ILE A 345 14.75 -23.64 -0.07
N VAL A 346 14.38 -22.44 0.37
CA VAL A 346 13.22 -21.72 -0.16
C VAL A 346 13.65 -20.48 -0.94
N ARG A 347 12.78 -20.05 -1.84
CA ARG A 347 12.93 -18.84 -2.65
C ARG A 347 11.83 -17.84 -2.35
N LEU A 348 12.21 -16.57 -2.14
CA LEU A 348 11.33 -15.44 -2.28
C LEU A 348 11.15 -15.18 -3.77
N VAL A 349 9.98 -15.51 -4.32
CA VAL A 349 9.76 -15.56 -5.78
C VAL A 349 9.48 -14.18 -6.34
N HIS A 350 8.55 -13.45 -5.72
CA HIS A 350 8.17 -12.10 -6.19
C HIS A 350 9.31 -11.11 -5.92
N ASP A 351 9.65 -10.30 -6.93
CA ASP A 351 10.81 -9.40 -6.85
C ASP A 351 10.74 -8.41 -5.68
N GLN A 352 9.55 -7.94 -5.36
CA GLN A 352 9.31 -6.99 -4.26
C GLN A 352 9.31 -7.63 -2.86
N HIS A 353 9.50 -8.94 -2.74
CA HIS A 353 9.68 -9.65 -1.47
C HIS A 353 11.14 -10.03 -1.20
N LYS A 354 12.01 -9.89 -2.19
CA LYS A 354 13.42 -10.28 -2.07
C LYS A 354 14.13 -9.46 -0.99
N GLY A 355 14.84 -10.15 -0.11
CA GLY A 355 15.52 -9.54 1.02
C GLY A 355 14.72 -9.50 2.32
N VAL A 356 13.41 -9.83 2.30
CA VAL A 356 12.59 -9.91 3.51
C VAL A 356 13.02 -11.10 4.37
N CYS A 357 13.08 -10.92 5.69
CA CYS A 357 13.38 -12.00 6.62
C CYS A 357 12.17 -12.92 6.78
N MET A 358 12.35 -14.20 6.48
CA MET A 358 11.27 -15.21 6.60
C MET A 358 10.99 -15.66 8.03
N GLY A 359 11.85 -15.32 8.99
CA GLY A 359 11.65 -15.68 10.38
C GLY A 359 12.93 -15.87 11.17
N GLU A 360 12.76 -16.30 12.41
CA GLU A 360 13.82 -16.50 13.39
C GLU A 360 13.71 -17.89 14.04
N LYS A 361 14.82 -18.36 14.63
CA LYS A 361 14.86 -19.62 15.38
C LYS A 361 13.74 -19.68 16.43
N GLY A 362 13.02 -20.79 16.46
CA GLY A 362 11.92 -21.07 17.39
C GLY A 362 10.54 -20.63 16.87
N GLN A 363 10.44 -19.78 15.87
CA GLN A 363 9.17 -19.46 15.22
C GLN A 363 8.66 -20.68 14.45
N ARG A 364 7.34 -20.78 14.30
CA ARG A 364 6.69 -21.89 13.59
C ARG A 364 6.40 -21.53 12.13
N LEU A 365 6.73 -22.45 11.26
CA LEU A 365 6.37 -22.38 9.83
C LEU A 365 5.28 -23.41 9.55
N ARG A 366 4.43 -23.10 8.55
CA ARG A 366 3.47 -24.03 7.96
C ARG A 366 3.89 -24.34 6.53
N VAL A 367 3.90 -25.63 6.18
CA VAL A 367 4.14 -26.10 4.80
C VAL A 367 2.78 -26.30 4.13
N ILE A 368 2.65 -25.79 2.91
CA ILE A 368 1.39 -25.67 2.19
C ILE A 368 1.54 -26.24 0.78
N ASP A 369 0.56 -27.04 0.35
CA ASP A 369 0.40 -27.47 -1.04
C ASP A 369 -0.10 -26.29 -1.87
N ASN A 370 0.71 -25.80 -2.80
CA ASN A 370 0.38 -24.62 -3.62
C ASN A 370 -0.81 -24.82 -4.58
N GLN A 371 -1.26 -26.05 -4.82
CA GLN A 371 -2.41 -26.33 -5.69
C GLN A 371 -3.73 -26.17 -4.94
N THR A 372 -3.78 -26.61 -3.69
CA THR A 372 -4.96 -26.52 -2.83
C THR A 372 -4.91 -25.34 -1.87
N MET A 373 -3.74 -24.74 -1.70
CA MET A 373 -3.43 -23.73 -0.68
C MET A 373 -3.61 -24.23 0.76
N LEU A 374 -3.68 -25.54 0.98
CA LEU A 374 -3.93 -26.13 2.29
C LEU A 374 -2.63 -26.53 2.99
N GLY A 375 -2.49 -26.09 4.24
CA GLY A 375 -1.40 -26.51 5.11
C GLY A 375 -1.52 -27.99 5.50
N TYR A 376 -0.39 -28.69 5.52
CA TYR A 376 -0.33 -30.12 5.86
C TYR A 376 0.75 -30.46 6.90
N HIS A 377 1.66 -29.54 7.20
CA HIS A 377 2.68 -29.72 8.24
C HIS A 377 3.02 -28.38 8.89
N GLU A 378 3.30 -28.42 10.20
CA GLU A 378 3.80 -27.28 10.95
C GLU A 378 5.03 -27.69 11.76
N ALA A 379 6.09 -26.88 11.69
CA ALA A 379 7.34 -27.15 12.38
C ALA A 379 7.99 -25.88 12.91
N ALA A 380 8.72 -25.97 14.02
CA ALA A 380 9.54 -24.89 14.52
C ALA A 380 10.85 -24.78 13.71
N ILE A 381 11.34 -23.56 13.55
CA ILE A 381 12.65 -23.29 12.91
C ILE A 381 13.76 -23.69 13.89
N GLU A 382 14.60 -24.67 13.57
CA GLU A 382 15.81 -24.99 14.30
C GLU A 382 16.92 -24.00 13.95
N SER A 383 17.08 -23.72 12.66
CA SER A 383 18.00 -22.71 12.13
C SER A 383 17.52 -22.15 10.80
N ILE A 384 17.87 -20.90 10.54
CA ILE A 384 17.55 -20.18 9.31
C ILE A 384 18.73 -19.33 8.88
N ARG A 385 19.05 -19.32 7.60
CA ARG A 385 20.18 -18.58 7.04
C ARG A 385 19.87 -18.09 5.63
N ALA A 386 19.93 -16.80 5.40
CA ALA A 386 19.90 -16.24 4.05
C ALA A 386 21.18 -16.66 3.30
N LEU A 387 21.01 -17.26 2.14
CA LEU A 387 22.12 -17.58 1.23
C LEU A 387 22.43 -16.37 0.32
N ASN A 388 21.39 -15.66 -0.06
CA ASN A 388 21.40 -14.38 -0.76
C ASN A 388 20.04 -13.71 -0.53
N LYS A 389 19.69 -12.64 -1.26
CA LYS A 389 18.41 -11.97 -1.09
C LYS A 389 17.18 -12.79 -1.53
N ASP A 390 17.37 -13.82 -2.36
CA ASP A 390 16.29 -14.66 -2.91
C ASP A 390 16.16 -16.00 -2.19
N LEU A 391 17.28 -16.60 -1.76
CA LEU A 391 17.36 -17.97 -1.28
C LEU A 391 17.69 -18.02 0.21
N ILE A 392 16.92 -18.84 0.91
CA ILE A 392 17.02 -19.02 2.36
C ILE A 392 17.09 -20.52 2.66
N GLU A 393 18.11 -20.93 3.41
CA GLU A 393 18.23 -22.27 3.95
C GLU A 393 17.55 -22.34 5.32
N ILE A 394 16.67 -23.32 5.49
CA ILE A 394 15.90 -23.52 6.73
C ILE A 394 16.03 -24.96 7.18
N LYS A 395 16.30 -25.16 8.47
CA LYS A 395 16.21 -26.45 9.14
C LYS A 395 15.06 -26.43 10.14
N LEU A 396 14.25 -27.48 10.13
CA LEU A 396 13.05 -27.65 10.94
C LEU A 396 13.31 -28.59 12.13
N CYS A 397 12.67 -28.35 13.26
CA CYS A 397 12.73 -29.23 14.42
C CYS A 397 11.94 -30.54 14.19
N GLU A 398 10.79 -30.43 13.50
CA GLU A 398 9.91 -31.56 13.22
C GLU A 398 10.05 -31.97 11.76
N PRO A 399 10.53 -33.20 11.48
CA PRO A 399 10.73 -33.66 10.11
C PRO A 399 9.41 -33.94 9.38
N CYS A 400 9.39 -33.72 8.07
CA CYS A 400 8.25 -34.01 7.21
C CYS A 400 8.69 -34.66 5.91
N ALA A 401 8.32 -35.91 5.73
CA ALA A 401 8.65 -36.69 4.51
C ALA A 401 7.80 -36.29 3.29
N GLN A 402 6.75 -35.46 3.47
CA GLN A 402 5.83 -35.08 2.41
C GLN A 402 6.21 -33.73 1.75
N MET A 403 7.25 -33.06 2.24
CA MET A 403 7.73 -31.81 1.63
C MET A 403 8.19 -32.06 0.18
N GLN A 404 7.81 -31.15 -0.70
CA GLN A 404 8.14 -31.22 -2.13
C GLN A 404 8.56 -29.87 -2.66
N ALA A 405 9.42 -29.86 -3.67
CA ALA A 405 9.69 -28.64 -4.44
C ALA A 405 8.41 -28.15 -5.12
N GLY A 406 8.23 -26.84 -5.15
CA GLY A 406 7.02 -26.19 -5.66
C GLY A 406 5.98 -25.89 -4.58
N HIS A 407 5.94 -26.61 -3.45
CA HIS A 407 5.15 -26.24 -2.31
C HIS A 407 5.65 -24.93 -1.70
N VAL A 408 4.85 -24.28 -0.85
CA VAL A 408 5.23 -23.03 -0.21
C VAL A 408 5.23 -23.15 1.31
N ILE A 409 5.93 -22.22 1.96
CA ILE A 409 5.91 -22.07 3.42
C ILE A 409 5.45 -20.67 3.81
N GLU A 410 4.81 -20.56 4.96
CA GLU A 410 4.48 -19.29 5.62
C GLU A 410 4.91 -19.30 7.07
N ASN A 411 5.16 -18.11 7.65
CA ASN A 411 5.51 -17.96 9.06
C ASN A 411 4.27 -17.62 9.90
N LEU A 412 3.98 -18.44 10.89
CA LEU A 412 2.81 -18.31 11.77
C LEU A 412 3.01 -17.32 12.94
N ALA A 413 4.20 -16.74 13.10
CA ALA A 413 4.46 -15.77 14.16
C ALA A 413 3.86 -14.37 13.86
N TYR A 414 3.55 -14.10 12.58
CA TYR A 414 3.11 -12.79 12.08
C TYR A 414 1.67 -12.85 11.58
N ILE A 415 0.75 -12.96 12.53
CA ILE A 415 -0.70 -13.02 12.28
C ILE A 415 -1.36 -11.99 13.18
N PRO A 416 -1.72 -10.80 12.67
CA PRO A 416 -2.39 -9.79 13.47
C PRO A 416 -3.88 -10.07 13.63
N ASP A 417 -4.44 -9.66 14.78
CA ASP A 417 -5.86 -9.37 14.90
C ASP A 417 -6.13 -7.97 14.35
N VAL A 418 -7.14 -7.81 13.49
CA VAL A 418 -7.38 -6.60 12.72
C VAL A 418 -8.72 -5.97 13.09
N GLU A 419 -8.72 -4.65 13.31
CA GLU A 419 -9.91 -3.84 13.53
C GLU A 419 -9.87 -2.61 12.61
N ILE A 420 -10.81 -2.51 11.67
CA ILE A 420 -10.94 -1.38 10.75
C ILE A 420 -12.31 -0.75 10.94
N SER A 421 -12.38 0.46 11.51
CA SER A 421 -13.65 1.04 11.88
C SER A 421 -13.75 2.55 11.67
N HIS A 422 -14.96 3.03 11.31
CA HIS A 422 -15.28 4.44 11.13
C HIS A 422 -14.40 5.16 10.09
N CYS A 423 -13.96 4.43 9.05
CA CYS A 423 -13.09 4.93 8.00
C CYS A 423 -13.86 5.23 6.71
N ILE A 424 -13.26 6.08 5.87
CA ILE A 424 -13.74 6.38 4.53
C ILE A 424 -12.66 6.00 3.52
N PHE A 425 -13.03 5.15 2.55
CA PHE A 425 -12.19 4.67 1.47
C PHE A 425 -12.81 5.05 0.14
N ARG A 426 -12.17 5.91 -0.66
CA ARG A 426 -12.77 6.39 -1.91
C ARG A 426 -11.77 6.87 -2.93
N ASN A 427 -12.21 6.90 -4.19
CA ASN A 427 -11.55 7.58 -5.30
C ASN A 427 -10.12 7.11 -5.61
N ASN A 428 -9.67 6.01 -5.02
CA ASN A 428 -8.38 5.40 -5.31
C ASN A 428 -8.38 4.70 -6.68
N ARG A 429 -7.22 4.20 -7.11
CA ARG A 429 -7.11 3.55 -8.42
C ARG A 429 -7.67 2.12 -8.44
N ALA A 430 -7.52 1.36 -7.35
CA ALA A 430 -7.72 -0.09 -7.38
C ALA A 430 -8.83 -0.56 -6.41
N ARG A 431 -8.50 -1.45 -5.50
CA ARG A 431 -9.45 -2.08 -4.58
C ARG A 431 -9.59 -1.26 -3.29
N GLY A 432 -10.36 -1.75 -2.34
CA GLY A 432 -10.46 -1.20 -0.99
C GLY A 432 -9.49 -1.89 -0.02
N LEU A 433 -9.98 -2.85 0.75
CA LEU A 433 -9.18 -3.60 1.70
C LEU A 433 -8.73 -4.93 1.08
N LEU A 434 -7.44 -5.23 1.14
CA LEU A 434 -6.90 -6.57 0.92
C LEU A 434 -6.63 -7.20 2.29
N LEU A 435 -7.38 -8.25 2.61
CA LEU A 435 -7.35 -8.87 3.92
C LEU A 435 -6.91 -10.34 3.80
N THR A 436 -5.67 -10.59 4.13
CA THR A 436 -5.06 -11.92 4.12
C THR A 436 -4.41 -12.20 5.47
N SER A 437 -5.23 -12.22 6.54
CA SER A 437 -4.79 -12.52 7.90
C SER A 437 -5.59 -13.66 8.51
N ALA A 438 -4.89 -14.62 9.12
CA ALA A 438 -5.49 -15.73 9.86
C ALA A 438 -5.95 -15.36 11.29
N GLY A 439 -5.73 -14.13 11.73
CA GLY A 439 -6.26 -13.57 12.97
C GLY A 439 -7.76 -13.28 12.93
N LYS A 440 -8.29 -12.70 13.98
CA LYS A 440 -9.66 -12.18 13.97
C LYS A 440 -9.71 -10.85 13.25
N VAL A 441 -10.64 -10.70 12.30
CA VAL A 441 -10.79 -9.49 11.52
C VAL A 441 -12.19 -8.91 11.73
N LEU A 442 -12.26 -7.63 12.12
CA LEU A 442 -13.49 -6.86 12.25
C LEU A 442 -13.43 -5.64 11.34
N VAL A 443 -14.40 -5.52 10.43
CA VAL A 443 -14.57 -4.37 9.52
C VAL A 443 -15.96 -3.79 9.76
N GLU A 444 -16.04 -2.61 10.41
CA GLU A 444 -17.33 -2.06 10.77
C GLU A 444 -17.43 -0.54 10.68
N HIS A 445 -18.65 -0.05 10.42
CA HIS A 445 -18.97 1.38 10.36
C HIS A 445 -18.11 2.17 9.35
N ASN A 446 -17.70 1.54 8.26
CA ASN A 446 -16.90 2.17 7.21
C ASN A 446 -17.77 2.56 6.00
N VAL A 447 -17.25 3.49 5.20
CA VAL A 447 -17.82 3.87 3.91
C VAL A 447 -16.82 3.53 2.81
N PHE A 448 -17.27 2.76 1.83
CA PHE A 448 -16.49 2.37 0.65
C PHE A 448 -17.10 2.97 -0.60
N SER A 449 -16.34 3.71 -1.38
CA SER A 449 -16.68 4.17 -2.72
C SER A 449 -15.45 4.03 -3.62
N VAL A 450 -15.09 2.79 -3.93
CA VAL A 450 -13.84 2.41 -4.59
C VAL A 450 -14.11 1.76 -5.96
N PRO A 451 -13.21 1.90 -6.94
CA PRO A 451 -13.44 1.41 -8.29
C PRO A 451 -13.42 -0.12 -8.40
N GLY A 452 -12.71 -0.81 -7.55
CA GLY A 452 -12.61 -2.26 -7.50
C GLY A 452 -13.45 -2.91 -6.41
N ALA A 453 -13.09 -4.14 -6.03
CA ALA A 453 -13.66 -4.80 -4.87
C ALA A 453 -13.39 -3.98 -3.62
N ALA A 454 -14.43 -3.67 -2.84
CA ALA A 454 -14.29 -2.90 -1.60
C ALA A 454 -13.56 -3.71 -0.53
N ILE A 455 -13.80 -5.02 -0.50
CA ILE A 455 -13.07 -5.97 0.33
C ILE A 455 -12.67 -7.15 -0.55
N LEU A 456 -11.36 -7.34 -0.71
CA LEU A 456 -10.78 -8.50 -1.35
C LEU A 456 -10.11 -9.38 -0.28
N ILE A 457 -10.51 -10.65 -0.24
CA ILE A 457 -9.91 -11.68 0.58
C ILE A 457 -9.23 -12.65 -0.38
N GLU A 458 -7.92 -12.66 -0.35
CA GLU A 458 -7.10 -13.40 -1.29
C GLU A 458 -6.16 -14.36 -0.54
N GLY A 459 -5.10 -14.68 -1.06
CA GLY A 459 -4.01 -15.56 -0.66
C GLY A 459 -3.46 -16.16 -1.93
N ASP A 460 -2.20 -15.87 -2.23
CA ASP A 460 -1.63 -16.21 -3.52
C ASP A 460 -0.25 -16.87 -3.39
N ALA A 461 -0.17 -18.13 -3.73
CA ALA A 461 1.08 -18.89 -3.76
C ALA A 461 1.64 -19.07 -5.18
N ASN A 462 1.15 -18.34 -6.20
CA ASN A 462 1.48 -18.61 -7.60
C ASN A 462 1.99 -17.37 -8.36
N GLU A 463 1.59 -16.16 -7.97
CA GLU A 463 1.94 -14.93 -8.67
C GLU A 463 2.58 -13.89 -7.71
N TRP A 464 1.81 -13.35 -6.75
CA TRP A 464 2.29 -12.36 -5.79
C TRP A 464 2.98 -12.97 -4.57
N PHE A 465 2.68 -14.23 -4.24
CA PHE A 465 3.21 -14.92 -3.07
C PHE A 465 2.87 -14.21 -1.74
N GLU A 466 1.68 -13.63 -1.67
CA GLU A 466 1.12 -13.05 -0.45
C GLU A 466 0.36 -14.10 0.34
N SER A 467 0.73 -14.29 1.62
CA SER A 467 0.19 -15.35 2.47
C SER A 467 -0.82 -14.84 3.49
N GLY A 468 -1.73 -15.71 3.89
CA GLY A 468 -2.66 -15.51 4.99
C GLY A 468 -4.09 -15.95 4.67
N ALA A 469 -4.47 -17.17 5.09
CA ALA A 469 -5.87 -17.60 5.06
C ALA A 469 -6.66 -16.91 6.15
N ILE A 470 -7.83 -16.38 5.87
CA ILE A 470 -8.72 -15.90 6.93
C ILE A 470 -9.27 -17.09 7.73
N THR A 471 -9.40 -16.92 9.05
CA THR A 471 -10.07 -17.91 9.92
C THR A 471 -11.45 -17.44 10.35
N ASP A 472 -11.60 -16.17 10.71
CA ASP A 472 -12.85 -15.58 11.19
C ASP A 472 -12.88 -14.08 10.88
N ILE A 473 -13.71 -13.68 9.95
CA ILE A 473 -13.89 -12.27 9.55
C ILE A 473 -15.36 -11.86 9.69
N THR A 474 -15.59 -10.70 10.30
CA THR A 474 -16.89 -10.05 10.39
C THR A 474 -16.86 -8.71 9.66
N VAL A 475 -17.78 -8.53 8.71
CA VAL A 475 -18.02 -7.31 7.96
C VAL A 475 -19.42 -6.82 8.30
N GLN A 476 -19.53 -5.73 9.10
CA GLN A 476 -20.83 -5.30 9.61
C GLN A 476 -21.01 -3.78 9.64
N ASN A 477 -22.26 -3.33 9.48
CA ASN A 477 -22.63 -1.92 9.60
C ASN A 477 -21.87 -0.98 8.66
N ASN A 478 -21.43 -1.47 7.49
CA ASN A 478 -20.72 -0.67 6.49
C ASN A 478 -21.68 -0.19 5.39
N LEU A 479 -21.29 0.90 4.72
CA LEU A 479 -21.88 1.35 3.47
C LEU A 479 -20.92 1.05 2.31
N PHE A 480 -21.38 0.27 1.34
CA PHE A 480 -20.73 0.04 0.06
C PHE A 480 -21.46 0.89 -1.00
N ASP A 481 -20.82 1.97 -1.46
CA ASP A 481 -21.45 2.93 -2.35
C ASP A 481 -20.91 2.84 -3.76
N ASN A 482 -21.64 2.17 -4.64
CA ASN A 482 -21.34 2.00 -6.06
C ASN A 482 -19.89 1.53 -6.35
N CYS A 483 -19.42 0.54 -5.59
CA CYS A 483 -18.09 -0.07 -5.78
C CYS A 483 -18.06 -0.94 -7.06
N THR A 484 -16.86 -1.35 -7.49
CA THR A 484 -16.62 -2.30 -8.59
C THR A 484 -17.06 -1.77 -9.97
N TYR A 485 -16.87 -0.47 -10.20
CA TYR A 485 -17.17 0.16 -11.49
C TYR A 485 -16.00 0.10 -12.50
N VAL A 486 -14.84 -0.44 -12.10
CA VAL A 486 -13.69 -0.79 -12.95
C VAL A 486 -13.47 -2.30 -12.86
N ALA A 487 -13.79 -3.01 -13.93
CA ALA A 487 -13.82 -4.48 -13.95
C ALA A 487 -12.45 -5.14 -13.70
N ASP A 488 -11.34 -4.46 -14.02
CA ASP A 488 -9.98 -4.98 -13.81
C ASP A 488 -9.64 -5.17 -12.33
N TRP A 489 -10.38 -4.51 -11.42
CA TRP A 489 -10.08 -4.47 -9.99
C TRP A 489 -11.06 -5.21 -9.11
N GLY A 490 -11.98 -5.97 -9.70
CA GLY A 490 -12.88 -6.81 -8.91
C GLY A 490 -14.16 -7.20 -9.60
N HIS A 491 -14.75 -8.30 -9.13
CA HIS A 491 -16.01 -8.85 -9.65
C HIS A 491 -17.24 -8.44 -8.84
N ALA A 492 -17.07 -8.13 -7.56
CA ALA A 492 -18.13 -7.71 -6.66
C ALA A 492 -17.58 -6.86 -5.50
N PRO A 493 -18.40 -6.05 -4.81
CA PRO A 493 -17.98 -5.29 -3.64
C PRO A 493 -17.28 -6.11 -2.58
N ILE A 494 -17.71 -7.35 -2.33
CA ILE A 494 -17.00 -8.31 -1.48
C ILE A 494 -16.56 -9.49 -2.35
N GLN A 495 -15.27 -9.74 -2.36
CA GLN A 495 -14.65 -10.77 -3.20
C GLN A 495 -13.72 -11.65 -2.37
N VAL A 496 -13.84 -12.99 -2.57
CA VAL A 496 -12.99 -14.02 -1.97
C VAL A 496 -12.41 -14.88 -3.08
N THR A 497 -11.13 -14.71 -3.38
CA THR A 497 -10.49 -15.35 -4.56
C THR A 497 -9.06 -15.80 -4.29
N PRO A 498 -8.84 -16.84 -3.46
CA PRO A 498 -7.50 -17.39 -3.30
C PRO A 498 -7.02 -18.03 -4.60
N SER A 499 -5.71 -18.05 -4.82
CA SER A 499 -5.10 -18.66 -6.03
C SER A 499 -5.11 -20.19 -6.02
N ALA A 500 -6.00 -20.83 -5.25
CA ALA A 500 -6.18 -22.27 -5.21
C ALA A 500 -6.65 -22.80 -6.58
N MET A 501 -5.86 -23.71 -7.19
CA MET A 501 -6.13 -24.29 -8.51
C MET A 501 -7.11 -25.46 -8.45
N ARG A 502 -7.26 -26.10 -7.28
CA ARG A 502 -8.19 -27.21 -7.07
C ARG A 502 -8.78 -27.20 -5.65
N ALA A 503 -9.99 -27.69 -5.53
CA ALA A 503 -10.57 -27.95 -4.23
C ALA A 503 -10.05 -29.29 -3.65
N ASP A 504 -9.91 -29.36 -2.35
CA ASP A 504 -9.68 -30.60 -1.61
C ASP A 504 -10.98 -30.98 -0.88
N GLY A 505 -11.68 -32.00 -1.38
CA GLY A 505 -12.82 -32.64 -0.73
C GLY A 505 -13.65 -31.75 0.20
N GLU A 506 -13.44 -31.91 1.50
CA GLU A 506 -14.19 -31.21 2.56
C GLU A 506 -13.51 -29.97 3.13
N ARG A 507 -12.25 -29.68 2.76
CA ARG A 507 -11.48 -28.56 3.29
C ARG A 507 -11.45 -27.38 2.32
N ARG A 508 -11.41 -26.16 2.86
CA ARG A 508 -11.28 -24.92 2.09
C ARG A 508 -10.12 -24.10 2.62
N TYR A 509 -9.56 -23.26 1.77
CA TYR A 509 -8.46 -22.40 2.13
C TYR A 509 -8.88 -21.35 3.18
N HIS A 510 -9.98 -20.65 2.91
CA HIS A 510 -10.53 -19.69 3.86
C HIS A 510 -11.57 -20.33 4.80
N GLY A 511 -11.63 -19.82 6.03
CA GLY A 511 -12.58 -20.23 7.06
C GLY A 511 -13.93 -19.56 6.97
N LYS A 512 -14.25 -18.62 7.89
CA LYS A 512 -15.59 -18.07 8.07
C LYS A 512 -15.66 -16.59 7.72
N LEU A 513 -16.71 -16.20 6.99
CA LEU A 513 -17.04 -14.83 6.63
C LEU A 513 -18.48 -14.52 7.05
N ALA A 514 -18.66 -13.57 7.98
CA ALA A 514 -19.96 -13.02 8.32
C ALA A 514 -20.11 -11.61 7.69
N ILE A 515 -21.15 -11.43 6.87
CA ILE A 515 -21.51 -10.16 6.22
C ILE A 515 -22.89 -9.77 6.73
N GLN A 516 -22.97 -8.78 7.63
CA GLN A 516 -24.23 -8.52 8.32
C GLN A 516 -24.51 -7.03 8.56
N ASN A 517 -25.78 -6.65 8.49
CA ASN A 517 -26.23 -5.28 8.75
C ASN A 517 -25.57 -4.21 7.87
N ASN A 518 -25.10 -4.56 6.66
CA ASN A 518 -24.49 -3.62 5.75
C ASN A 518 -25.53 -3.03 4.79
N VAL A 519 -25.21 -1.88 4.21
CA VAL A 519 -25.96 -1.26 3.13
C VAL A 519 -25.13 -1.29 1.86
N PHE A 520 -25.68 -1.85 0.78
CA PHE A 520 -25.08 -1.89 -0.54
C PHE A 520 -25.88 -1.01 -1.49
N HIS A 521 -25.32 0.12 -1.90
CA HIS A 521 -25.78 0.89 -3.05
C HIS A 521 -25.15 0.30 -4.29
N CYS A 522 -25.93 -0.34 -5.14
CA CYS A 522 -25.42 -1.06 -6.30
C CYS A 522 -26.00 -0.47 -7.60
N PHE A 523 -25.12 -0.13 -8.55
CA PHE A 523 -25.56 0.23 -9.91
C PHE A 523 -25.87 -1.01 -10.77
N ASP A 524 -25.48 -2.20 -10.31
CA ASP A 524 -25.78 -3.51 -10.88
C ASP A 524 -26.26 -4.50 -9.79
N LYS A 525 -26.23 -5.79 -10.06
CA LYS A 525 -26.73 -6.81 -9.13
C LYS A 525 -25.64 -7.48 -8.28
N ARG A 526 -24.36 -7.26 -8.60
CA ARG A 526 -23.26 -7.98 -7.99
C ARG A 526 -23.00 -7.49 -6.58
N VAL A 527 -22.94 -8.42 -5.61
CA VAL A 527 -22.68 -8.10 -4.20
C VAL A 527 -21.54 -8.94 -3.64
N LEU A 528 -21.54 -10.25 -3.95
CA LEU A 528 -20.57 -11.20 -3.42
C LEU A 528 -20.08 -12.15 -4.53
N TYR A 529 -18.78 -12.22 -4.65
CA TYR A 529 -18.07 -13.20 -5.48
C TYR A 529 -17.14 -14.02 -4.58
N ALA A 530 -17.36 -15.33 -4.45
CA ALA A 530 -16.58 -16.12 -3.51
C ALA A 530 -16.16 -17.50 -4.03
N ARG A 531 -14.92 -17.86 -3.74
CA ARG A 531 -14.27 -19.11 -4.08
C ARG A 531 -13.54 -19.70 -2.87
N HIS A 532 -13.53 -21.02 -2.75
CA HIS A 532 -12.73 -21.78 -1.80
C HIS A 532 -12.79 -21.32 -0.34
N ILE A 533 -14.00 -21.11 0.18
CA ILE A 533 -14.27 -20.71 1.57
C ILE A 533 -15.19 -21.72 2.28
N GLU A 534 -14.92 -21.95 3.57
CA GLU A 534 -15.69 -22.92 4.37
C GLU A 534 -17.14 -22.47 4.58
N SER A 535 -17.34 -21.25 5.10
CA SER A 535 -18.69 -20.78 5.35
C SER A 535 -18.86 -19.28 5.17
N ILE A 536 -20.05 -18.89 4.65
CA ILE A 536 -20.46 -17.50 4.51
C ILE A 536 -21.85 -17.35 5.12
N VAL A 537 -22.01 -16.36 6.01
CA VAL A 537 -23.30 -15.89 6.50
C VAL A 537 -23.56 -14.49 5.94
N PHE A 538 -24.61 -14.32 5.16
CA PHE A 538 -25.06 -13.05 4.59
C PHE A 538 -26.42 -12.69 5.19
N ALA A 539 -26.45 -11.80 6.21
CA ALA A 539 -27.64 -11.60 7.04
C ALA A 539 -27.97 -10.12 7.30
N ASN A 540 -29.26 -9.79 7.29
CA ASN A 540 -29.79 -8.47 7.63
C ASN A 540 -29.20 -7.31 6.79
N ASN A 541 -28.73 -7.56 5.58
CA ASN A 541 -28.18 -6.55 4.69
C ASN A 541 -29.28 -5.88 3.86
N GLN A 542 -29.03 -4.64 3.42
CA GLN A 542 -29.88 -3.92 2.49
C GLN A 542 -29.17 -3.76 1.16
N ILE A 543 -29.81 -4.14 0.05
CA ILE A 543 -29.28 -4.00 -1.31
C ILE A 543 -30.18 -3.02 -2.07
N LEU A 544 -29.68 -1.82 -2.31
CA LEU A 544 -30.39 -0.70 -2.90
C LEU A 544 -29.86 -0.42 -4.30
N SER A 545 -30.73 -0.55 -5.29
CA SER A 545 -30.39 -0.29 -6.68
C SER A 545 -30.16 1.20 -6.93
N THR A 546 -29.10 1.55 -7.65
CA THR A 546 -28.80 2.92 -8.10
C THR A 546 -28.70 2.98 -9.63
N HIS A 547 -28.50 4.20 -10.16
CA HIS A 547 -28.25 4.42 -11.60
C HIS A 547 -26.94 5.18 -11.80
N ALA A 548 -25.98 5.02 -10.87
CA ALA A 548 -24.72 5.76 -10.92
C ALA A 548 -23.87 5.43 -12.17
N PHE A 549 -23.95 4.17 -12.63
CA PHE A 549 -23.22 3.66 -13.79
C PHE A 549 -24.09 2.72 -14.61
N ALA A 550 -23.65 2.42 -15.84
CA ALA A 550 -24.25 1.34 -16.63
C ALA A 550 -24.04 0.00 -15.90
N PRO A 551 -25.06 -0.89 -15.83
CA PRO A 551 -24.92 -2.14 -15.11
C PRO A 551 -23.92 -3.08 -15.81
N ILE A 552 -23.12 -3.77 -15.02
CA ILE A 552 -22.26 -4.86 -15.47
C ILE A 552 -23.03 -6.18 -15.21
N GLU A 553 -23.03 -7.08 -16.18
CA GLU A 553 -23.70 -8.38 -16.03
C GLU A 553 -23.03 -9.22 -14.94
N GLY A 554 -23.81 -9.94 -14.15
CA GLY A 554 -23.36 -10.83 -13.10
C GLY A 554 -24.48 -11.27 -12.17
N ALA A 555 -24.24 -12.27 -11.35
CA ALA A 555 -25.16 -12.72 -10.31
C ALA A 555 -24.99 -11.88 -9.03
N THR A 556 -26.04 -11.81 -8.20
CA THR A 556 -25.96 -11.16 -6.87
C THR A 556 -24.97 -11.89 -5.98
N PHE A 557 -25.01 -13.22 -6.00
CA PHE A 557 -24.06 -14.10 -5.35
C PHE A 557 -23.47 -15.05 -6.41
N ASP A 558 -22.17 -14.95 -6.65
CA ASP A 558 -21.42 -15.86 -7.52
C ASP A 558 -20.50 -16.71 -6.65
N LEU A 559 -20.91 -17.95 -6.40
CA LEU A 559 -20.30 -18.83 -5.39
C LEU A 559 -19.82 -20.12 -6.03
N GLU A 560 -18.56 -20.46 -5.80
CA GLU A 560 -17.96 -21.72 -6.24
C GLU A 560 -17.04 -22.29 -5.15
N ASN A 561 -17.13 -23.59 -4.90
CA ASN A 561 -16.36 -24.27 -3.84
C ASN A 561 -16.60 -23.65 -2.44
N VAL A 562 -17.80 -23.14 -2.16
CA VAL A 562 -18.27 -22.69 -0.85
C VAL A 562 -18.99 -23.86 -0.19
N LEU A 563 -18.52 -24.31 1.00
CA LEU A 563 -19.14 -25.48 1.65
C LEU A 563 -20.50 -25.15 2.26
N GLN A 564 -20.62 -23.97 2.86
CA GLN A 564 -21.83 -23.55 3.52
C GLN A 564 -22.13 -22.08 3.21
N PHE A 565 -23.32 -21.80 2.68
CA PHE A 565 -23.83 -20.46 2.47
C PHE A 565 -25.18 -20.31 3.14
N THR A 566 -25.32 -19.30 3.97
CA THR A 566 -26.56 -18.96 4.68
C THR A 566 -26.96 -17.54 4.33
N GLU A 567 -28.20 -17.37 3.84
CA GLU A 567 -28.79 -16.07 3.54
C GLU A 567 -30.03 -15.85 4.39
N GLU A 568 -30.07 -14.74 5.16
CA GLU A 568 -31.13 -14.46 6.12
C GLU A 568 -31.53 -12.97 6.15
N ASN A 569 -32.84 -12.70 6.12
CA ASN A 569 -33.45 -11.39 6.38
C ASN A 569 -32.89 -10.21 5.56
N ASN A 570 -32.39 -10.42 4.35
CA ASN A 570 -31.91 -9.35 3.49
C ASN A 570 -33.06 -8.63 2.77
N ARG A 571 -32.86 -7.35 2.41
CA ARG A 571 -33.92 -6.52 1.78
C ARG A 571 -33.40 -5.80 0.56
#